data_50d5db31178657aa563b4a28e611d4ca
#
_entry.id   50d5db31178657aa563b4a28e611d4ca
#
_cell.length_a   1.000
_cell.length_b   1.000
_cell.length_c   1.000
_cell.angle_alpha   90.00
_cell.angle_beta   90.00
_cell.angle_gamma   90.00
#
_symmetry.space_group_name_H-M   'P 1'
#
loop_
_entity.id
_entity.type
_entity.pdbx_description
1 polymer ?
#
loop_
_entity_poly.entity_id
_entity_poly.type
_entity_poly.pdbx_seq_one_letter_code
_entity_poly.pdbx_strand_id
1 'polypeptide(L)'
;MTAQLKKDTWTDVCQLDDLVPESGVAVRLGKTQIALFYWPKTGEVFALGNTDPFSSANVIARGIVGDVQGKRMVASPLYKQHFCLETGQCLEDDAVSLMTWPARLEEGQVLIQQP
;
A
#
# COMPACT_ATOMS: atom_id res chain seq x y z
N MET A 1 16.42 0.17 28.82
CA MET A 1 16.02 -0.09 28.14
C MET A 1 15.16 0.54 27.44
N THR A 2 14.74 0.94 27.22
CA THR A 2 13.85 1.75 26.60
C THR A 2 13.94 1.96 25.14
N ALA A 3 15.08 1.89 24.58
CA ALA A 3 15.24 2.05 23.15
C ALA A 3 14.50 0.96 22.38
N GLN A 4 14.28 -0.15 22.99
CA GLN A 4 13.58 -1.21 22.33
C GLN A 4 12.15 -0.86 22.00
N LEU A 5 11.54 -0.06 22.81
CA LEU A 5 10.14 0.29 22.56
C LEU A 5 9.96 1.04 21.28
N LYS A 6 10.99 1.75 20.85
CA LYS A 6 10.91 2.52 19.63
C LYS A 6 11.01 1.66 18.39
N LYS A 7 11.43 0.42 18.54
CA LYS A 7 11.49 -0.48 17.41
C LYS A 7 10.13 -1.03 17.06
N ASP A 8 9.21 -0.97 18.02
CA ASP A 8 7.85 -1.42 17.77
C ASP A 8 7.04 -0.28 17.24
N THR A 9 7.36 0.11 16.04
CA THR A 9 6.65 1.18 15.37
C THR A 9 5.50 0.65 14.53
N TRP A 10 5.17 -0.62 14.71
CA TRP A 10 4.06 -1.25 14.00
C TRP A 10 2.74 -0.76 14.56
N THR A 11 1.87 -0.32 13.68
CA THR A 11 0.56 0.20 14.04
C THR A 11 -0.51 -0.66 13.40
N ASP A 12 -1.47 -1.07 14.20
CA ASP A 12 -2.62 -1.83 13.75
C ASP A 12 -3.56 -0.88 13.01
N VAL A 13 -3.81 -1.11 11.74
CA VAL A 13 -4.62 -0.19 10.93
C VAL A 13 -5.96 -0.77 10.52
N CYS A 14 -6.10 -2.09 10.47
CA CYS A 14 -7.37 -2.73 10.18
C CYS A 14 -7.24 -4.24 10.40
N GLN A 15 -8.34 -4.95 10.22
CA GLN A 15 -8.35 -6.40 10.32
C GLN A 15 -8.22 -7.03 8.94
N LEU A 16 -7.77 -8.27 8.91
CA LEU A 16 -7.68 -9.02 7.67
C LEU A 16 -9.01 -9.05 6.94
N ASP A 17 -10.11 -9.17 7.67
CA ASP A 17 -11.44 -9.23 7.07
C ASP A 17 -11.86 -7.94 6.39
N ASP A 18 -11.16 -6.84 6.67
CA ASP A 18 -11.43 -5.57 6.00
C ASP A 18 -10.79 -5.50 4.62
N LEU A 19 -9.90 -6.42 4.30
CA LEU A 19 -9.19 -6.40 3.02
C LEU A 19 -9.98 -7.17 1.96
N VAL A 20 -9.83 -6.73 0.71
CA VAL A 20 -10.43 -7.40 -0.43
C VAL A 20 -9.32 -8.02 -1.27
N PRO A 21 -9.38 -9.34 -1.55
CA PRO A 21 -8.30 -9.99 -2.31
C PRO A 21 -8.04 -9.32 -3.65
N GLU A 22 -6.78 -9.06 -3.94
CA GLU A 22 -6.30 -8.48 -5.20
C GLU A 22 -7.02 -7.17 -5.53
N SER A 23 -7.30 -6.39 -4.48
CA SER A 23 -7.98 -5.12 -4.61
C SER A 23 -7.48 -4.18 -3.53
N GLY A 24 -7.78 -2.91 -3.64
CA GLY A 24 -7.30 -1.90 -2.70
C GLY A 24 -8.34 -1.51 -1.67
N VAL A 25 -7.85 -1.18 -0.48
CA VAL A 25 -8.65 -0.65 0.60
C VAL A 25 -7.91 0.55 1.17
N ALA A 26 -8.60 1.66 1.38
CA ALA A 26 -7.98 2.85 1.93
C ALA A 26 -8.09 2.85 3.45
N VAL A 27 -6.98 3.14 4.12
CA VAL A 27 -6.95 3.32 5.57
C VAL A 27 -6.25 4.63 5.88
N ARG A 28 -6.40 5.10 7.11
CA ARG A 28 -5.70 6.30 7.56
C ARG A 28 -4.74 5.97 8.67
N LEU A 29 -3.57 6.58 8.59
CA LEU A 29 -2.57 6.50 9.63
C LEU A 29 -2.25 7.95 9.98
N GLY A 30 -2.88 8.45 11.06
CA GLY A 30 -2.85 9.86 11.35
C GLY A 30 -3.55 10.65 10.26
N LYS A 31 -2.82 11.55 9.62
CA LYS A 31 -3.35 12.34 8.51
C LYS A 31 -3.03 11.74 7.15
N THR A 32 -2.31 10.65 7.13
CA THR A 32 -1.85 10.04 5.89
C THR A 32 -2.86 8.99 5.44
N GLN A 33 -3.25 9.05 4.16
CA GLN A 33 -4.09 8.03 3.57
C GLN A 33 -3.22 6.99 2.91
N ILE A 34 -3.50 5.73 3.19
CA ILE A 34 -2.72 4.61 2.72
C ILE A 34 -3.63 3.65 1.98
N ALA A 35 -3.18 3.19 0.81
CA ALA A 35 -3.86 2.16 0.06
C ALA A 35 -3.23 0.82 0.40
N LEU A 36 -4.05 -0.13 0.83
CA LEU A 36 -3.61 -1.49 1.15
C LEU A 36 -4.06 -2.44 0.07
N PHE A 37 -3.15 -3.27 -0.40
CA PHE A 37 -3.45 -4.28 -1.41
C PHE A 37 -3.06 -5.65 -0.87
N TYR A 38 -3.99 -6.60 -0.93
CA TYR A 38 -3.84 -7.91 -0.31
C TYR A 38 -3.71 -8.99 -1.38
N TRP A 39 -2.67 -9.79 -1.27
CA TRP A 39 -2.40 -10.91 -2.16
C TRP A 39 -2.53 -12.20 -1.36
N PRO A 40 -3.72 -12.84 -1.36
CA PRO A 40 -3.95 -14.00 -0.48
C PRO A 40 -3.11 -15.23 -0.82
N LYS A 41 -2.70 -15.37 -2.07
CA LYS A 41 -1.89 -16.54 -2.46
C LYS A 41 -0.57 -16.58 -1.73
N THR A 42 0.00 -15.44 -1.42
CA THR A 42 1.29 -15.34 -0.73
C THR A 42 1.15 -14.82 0.69
N GLY A 43 -0.03 -14.32 1.05
CA GLY A 43 -0.24 -13.68 2.35
C GLY A 43 0.37 -12.29 2.44
N GLU A 44 0.75 -11.69 1.32
CA GLU A 44 1.39 -10.40 1.32
C GLU A 44 0.37 -9.27 1.33
N VAL A 45 0.71 -8.20 2.06
CA VAL A 45 -0.03 -6.94 2.05
C VAL A 45 0.95 -5.85 1.65
N PHE A 46 0.54 -5.01 0.72
CA PHE A 46 1.34 -3.88 0.26
C PHE A 46 0.66 -2.60 0.70
N ALA A 47 1.44 -1.67 1.25
CA ALA A 47 0.94 -0.38 1.73
C ALA A 47 1.62 0.74 0.96
N LEU A 48 0.82 1.50 0.20
CA LEU A 48 1.29 2.61 -0.62
C LEU A 48 0.50 3.87 -0.30
N GLY A 49 1.08 5.02 -0.61
CA GLY A 49 0.34 6.27 -0.50
C GLY A 49 -0.90 6.25 -1.38
N ASN A 50 -2.02 6.70 -0.85
CA ASN A 50 -3.28 6.67 -1.58
C ASN A 50 -3.48 7.87 -2.51
N THR A 51 -2.61 8.88 -2.43
CA THR A 51 -2.73 10.07 -3.24
C THR A 51 -2.00 9.87 -4.57
N ASP A 52 -2.74 9.99 -5.67
CA ASP A 52 -2.17 9.94 -7.01
C ASP A 52 -1.32 11.19 -7.23
N PRO A 53 -0.01 11.06 -7.49
CA PRO A 53 0.85 12.23 -7.61
C PRO A 53 0.59 13.07 -8.86
N PHE A 54 -0.11 12.52 -9.87
CA PHE A 54 -0.40 13.24 -11.09
C PHE A 54 -1.69 14.05 -10.99
N SER A 55 -2.62 13.64 -10.12
CA SER A 55 -3.91 14.31 -10.00
C SER A 55 -4.14 14.92 -8.64
N SER A 56 -3.35 14.53 -7.65
CA SER A 56 -3.53 14.89 -6.23
C SER A 56 -4.81 14.34 -5.61
N ALA A 57 -5.47 13.42 -6.29
CA ALA A 57 -6.68 12.78 -5.76
C ALA A 57 -6.33 11.52 -4.98
N ASN A 58 -7.10 11.21 -3.97
CA ASN A 58 -6.89 10.05 -3.09
C ASN A 58 -7.61 8.84 -3.67
N VAL A 59 -7.05 8.25 -4.73
CA VAL A 59 -7.75 7.24 -5.53
C VAL A 59 -6.95 5.98 -5.79
N ILE A 60 -5.73 5.86 -5.29
CA ILE A 60 -4.88 4.70 -5.61
C ILE A 60 -5.54 3.39 -5.17
N ALA A 61 -6.22 3.39 -4.02
CA ALA A 61 -6.91 2.19 -3.54
C ALA A 61 -8.03 1.73 -4.49
N ARG A 62 -8.50 2.61 -5.36
CA ARG A 62 -9.53 2.28 -6.34
C ARG A 62 -8.95 1.83 -7.67
N GLY A 63 -7.63 1.78 -7.77
CA GLY A 63 -6.97 1.37 -8.98
C GLY A 63 -7.14 -0.11 -9.26
N ILE A 64 -6.79 -0.50 -10.47
CA ILE A 64 -6.89 -1.89 -10.91
C ILE A 64 -5.52 -2.53 -10.75
N VAL A 65 -5.46 -3.64 -10.01
CA VAL A 65 -4.21 -4.35 -9.84
C VAL A 65 -4.02 -5.35 -10.96
N GLY A 66 -2.76 -5.62 -11.28
CA GLY A 66 -2.41 -6.57 -12.30
C GLY A 66 -0.93 -6.89 -12.25
N ASP A 67 -0.49 -7.65 -13.21
CA ASP A 67 0.89 -8.11 -13.29
C ASP A 67 1.46 -7.60 -14.61
N VAL A 68 2.60 -6.90 -14.53
CA VAL A 68 3.30 -6.41 -15.70
C VAL A 68 4.70 -6.98 -15.65
N GLN A 69 4.98 -7.91 -16.56
CA GLN A 69 6.29 -8.56 -16.65
C GLN A 69 6.74 -9.16 -15.32
N GLY A 70 5.83 -9.82 -14.63
CA GLY A 70 6.13 -10.48 -13.37
C GLY A 70 6.09 -9.58 -12.16
N LYS A 71 5.81 -8.29 -12.32
CA LYS A 71 5.73 -7.35 -11.20
C LYS A 71 4.28 -6.97 -10.96
N ARG A 72 3.89 -6.98 -9.70
CA ARG A 72 2.53 -6.59 -9.32
C ARG A 72 2.42 -5.09 -9.33
N MET A 73 1.42 -4.59 -10.02
CA MET A 73 1.21 -3.18 -10.24
C MET A 73 -0.22 -2.79 -9.91
N VAL A 74 -0.42 -1.51 -9.59
CA VAL A 74 -1.74 -0.90 -9.56
C VAL A 74 -1.77 0.22 -10.58
N ALA A 75 -2.83 0.28 -11.38
CA ALA A 75 -3.05 1.36 -12.34
C ALA A 75 -4.00 2.36 -11.71
N SER A 76 -3.61 3.63 -11.67
CA SER A 76 -4.47 4.69 -11.17
C SER A 76 -5.73 4.78 -12.03
N PRO A 77 -6.90 4.96 -11.43
CA PRO A 77 -8.14 5.03 -12.19
C PRO A 77 -8.27 6.29 -13.03
N LEU A 78 -7.50 7.34 -12.72
CA LEU A 78 -7.65 8.62 -13.41
C LEU A 78 -6.81 8.71 -14.68
N TYR A 79 -5.49 8.57 -14.55
CA TYR A 79 -4.60 8.74 -15.70
C TYR A 79 -3.94 7.44 -16.13
N LYS A 80 -4.27 6.35 -15.46
CA LYS A 80 -3.81 5.01 -15.83
C LYS A 80 -2.32 4.77 -15.69
N GLN A 81 -1.59 5.63 -14.97
CA GLN A 81 -0.20 5.34 -14.66
C GLN A 81 -0.13 4.13 -13.73
N HIS A 82 0.92 3.34 -13.89
CA HIS A 82 1.12 2.11 -13.13
C HIS A 82 2.17 2.34 -12.05
N PHE A 83 1.90 1.81 -10.86
CA PHE A 83 2.84 1.89 -9.73
C PHE A 83 3.12 0.48 -9.23
N CYS A 84 4.39 0.18 -9.01
CA CYS A 84 4.79 -1.10 -8.46
C CYS A 84 4.33 -1.22 -7.02
N LEU A 85 3.66 -2.31 -6.68
CA LEU A 85 3.14 -2.49 -5.32
C LEU A 85 4.25 -2.62 -4.29
N GLU A 86 5.39 -3.20 -4.68
CA GLU A 86 6.50 -3.40 -3.75
C GLU A 86 7.30 -2.13 -3.50
N THR A 87 7.54 -1.35 -4.54
CA THR A 87 8.46 -0.20 -4.46
C THR A 87 7.78 1.15 -4.56
N GLY A 88 6.55 1.19 -5.07
CA GLY A 88 5.86 2.44 -5.34
C GLY A 88 6.29 3.13 -6.62
N GLN A 89 7.28 2.57 -7.33
CA GLN A 89 7.85 3.21 -8.51
C GLN A 89 6.83 3.28 -9.64
N CYS A 90 6.68 4.46 -10.24
CA CYS A 90 5.84 4.62 -11.42
C CYS A 90 6.53 3.98 -12.63
N LEU A 91 5.78 3.19 -13.38
CA LEU A 91 6.31 2.51 -14.56
C LEU A 91 6.60 3.49 -15.69
N GLU A 92 5.76 4.49 -15.86
CA GLU A 92 5.84 5.42 -16.97
C GLU A 92 6.73 6.64 -16.70
N ASP A 93 7.12 6.87 -15.45
CA ASP A 93 7.90 8.05 -15.09
C ASP A 93 8.85 7.71 -13.95
N ASP A 94 10.13 7.58 -14.29
CA ASP A 94 11.15 7.18 -13.31
C ASP A 94 11.34 8.18 -12.18
N ALA A 95 10.93 9.41 -12.37
CA ALA A 95 11.08 10.45 -11.36
C ALA A 95 9.94 10.44 -10.33
N VAL A 96 8.93 9.63 -10.54
CA VAL A 96 7.73 9.62 -9.71
C VAL A 96 7.58 8.29 -9.02
N SER A 97 7.30 8.32 -7.72
CA SER A 97 6.98 7.11 -6.97
C SER A 97 6.02 7.45 -5.85
N LEU A 98 5.27 6.45 -5.43
CA LEU A 98 4.43 6.54 -4.24
C LEU A 98 5.26 6.16 -3.02
N MET A 99 4.94 6.74 -1.87
CA MET A 99 5.51 6.26 -0.62
C MET A 99 5.03 4.84 -0.37
N THR A 100 5.88 4.05 0.27
CA THR A 100 5.51 2.71 0.70
C THR A 100 5.87 2.52 2.16
N TRP A 101 5.16 1.62 2.82
CA TRP A 101 5.42 1.25 4.21
C TRP A 101 5.50 -0.26 4.29
N PRO A 102 6.38 -0.81 5.14
CA PRO A 102 6.30 -2.23 5.43
C PRO A 102 4.95 -2.56 6.04
N ALA A 103 4.37 -3.67 5.60
CA ALA A 103 3.09 -4.12 6.10
C ALA A 103 3.16 -5.62 6.35
N ARG A 104 2.40 -6.10 7.35
CA ARG A 104 2.35 -7.52 7.64
C ARG A 104 1.01 -7.90 8.23
N LEU A 105 0.69 -9.18 8.12
CA LEU A 105 -0.47 -9.77 8.77
C LEU A 105 0.00 -10.50 10.02
N GLU A 106 -0.69 -10.28 11.13
CA GLU A 106 -0.34 -10.94 12.37
C GLU A 106 -1.62 -11.18 13.16
N GLU A 107 -1.96 -12.45 13.34
CA GLU A 107 -3.13 -12.86 14.12
C GLU A 107 -4.42 -12.15 13.68
N GLY A 108 -4.61 -12.06 12.37
CA GLY A 108 -5.81 -11.44 11.82
C GLY A 108 -5.79 -9.92 11.76
N GLN A 109 -4.69 -9.30 12.15
CA GLN A 109 -4.54 -7.87 12.13
C GLN A 109 -3.58 -7.44 11.04
N VAL A 110 -3.83 -6.29 10.43
CA VAL A 110 -2.95 -5.69 9.45
C VAL A 110 -2.15 -4.60 10.15
N LEU A 111 -0.83 -4.75 10.12
CA LEU A 111 0.08 -3.82 10.79
C LEU A 111 0.93 -3.12 9.76
N ILE A 112 1.17 -1.83 9.98
CA ILE A 112 2.05 -1.01 9.15
C ILE A 112 3.15 -0.46 10.03
N GLN A 113 4.37 -0.53 9.53
CA GLN A 113 5.51 0.02 10.26
C GLN A 113 5.69 1.48 9.89
N GLN A 114 5.68 2.33 10.90
CA GLN A 114 6.01 3.73 10.73
C GLN A 114 7.50 3.93 10.88
N PRO A 115 8.07 4.89 10.18
CA PRO A 115 9.50 5.20 10.32
C PRO A 115 9.82 5.80 11.68
#